data_a33fb3b3ecaa75bbb410be2a424f8795
#
_entry.id   a33fb3b3ecaa75bbb410be2a424f8795
#
_cell.length_a   1.000
_cell.length_b   1.000
_cell.length_c   1.000
_cell.angle_alpha   90.00
_cell.angle_beta   90.00
_cell.angle_gamma   90.00
#
_symmetry.space_group_name_H-M   'P 1'
#
loop_
_entity.id
_entity.type
_entity.pdbx_description
1 polymer ?
#
loop_
_entity_poly.entity_id
_entity_poly.type
_entity_poly.pdbx_seq_one_letter_code
_entity_poly.pdbx_strand_id
1 'polypeptide(L)'
;MEDCKMCMVPQIQLDVNHMMSATLGERGISEQEVAALRDAAEKAYENVRAHRGQGWLGWTELPYNQEAVIADIEKTAAEVRKQFDTFVVLGIGGSALGPIAVQQALNHLHYNELPAEKRGGPRFYVEDNIDPERMAALFDVIDVKTTCFNVITKSGGTAETMSQYLIFTDALKKAVGDDWAKHIITTTGADRGNLIKLTRENGFKHFIVPDGVGGRYSEMCPVGLFPAAVCGINIRAMLKGAACMDKRCQSGDVWQNPALMEAVLQYIATERGMNVQAVMPYADSLKYMADWFCQLWAESLGKNVTRDGKPCNVGQTPTKALGVTDQHSQLQLYTEGPYDKVITMIKVGAFRSTVEIPHGCEEFHDVAFLGGKTLNQLIEAERQGTEYALLKAGRMSQTITLPCVNAGTIGQLMYFFELTTAYEGELLNIDAFNQPGVEESKVASYAVLGNEAEKYRAKQEEMAKRPALSDKYIF
;
A
#
# COMPACT_ATOMS: atom_id res chain seq x y z
N MET A 1 26.27 5.19 -17.97
CA MET A 1 24.85 5.43 -17.62
C MET A 1 24.28 6.33 -18.70
N GLU A 2 23.81 5.71 -19.78
CA GLU A 2 23.07 6.46 -20.80
C GLU A 2 21.68 6.72 -20.23
N ASP A 3 21.37 8.00 -20.04
CA ASP A 3 20.07 8.48 -19.66
C ASP A 3 19.00 7.84 -20.54
N CYS A 4 18.08 7.13 -19.92
CA CYS A 4 16.86 6.73 -20.59
C CYS A 4 16.06 8.00 -20.94
N LYS A 5 16.41 8.63 -22.07
CA LYS A 5 15.79 9.87 -22.59
C LYS A 5 14.26 9.80 -22.75
N MET A 6 13.66 8.64 -22.48
CA MET A 6 12.23 8.38 -22.58
C MET A 6 11.48 8.56 -21.25
N CYS A 7 12.17 8.53 -20.10
CA CYS A 7 11.57 8.77 -18.79
C CYS A 7 11.96 10.15 -18.28
N MET A 8 11.13 11.17 -18.54
CA MET A 8 11.27 12.51 -17.92
C MET A 8 10.89 12.51 -16.43
N VAL A 9 10.78 11.33 -15.79
CA VAL A 9 10.46 11.19 -14.37
C VAL A 9 11.76 10.95 -13.61
N PRO A 10 12.06 11.71 -12.54
CA PRO A 10 13.21 11.43 -11.68
C PRO A 10 13.17 9.99 -11.17
N GLN A 11 14.29 9.27 -11.22
CA GLN A 11 14.32 7.85 -10.87
C GLN A 11 14.56 7.67 -9.37
N ILE A 12 13.80 6.77 -8.76
CA ILE A 12 14.09 6.30 -7.40
C ILE A 12 15.35 5.41 -7.42
N GLN A 13 16.06 5.37 -6.29
CA GLN A 13 17.30 4.59 -6.15
C GLN A 13 17.16 3.63 -4.97
N LEU A 14 17.67 2.43 -5.10
CA LEU A 14 17.82 1.44 -4.04
C LEU A 14 19.30 1.36 -3.66
N ASP A 15 19.64 1.65 -2.42
CA ASP A 15 20.97 1.48 -1.83
C ASP A 15 20.94 0.30 -0.86
N VAL A 16 21.66 -0.75 -1.20
CA VAL A 16 21.77 -2.01 -0.44
C VAL A 16 23.12 -2.19 0.25
N ASN A 17 23.97 -1.16 0.29
CA ASN A 17 25.30 -1.28 0.89
C ASN A 17 25.28 -1.84 2.33
N HIS A 18 24.28 -1.43 3.13
CA HIS A 18 24.13 -1.92 4.50
C HIS A 18 23.38 -3.27 4.61
N MET A 19 23.18 -3.95 3.49
CA MET A 19 22.82 -5.37 3.43
C MET A 19 24.04 -6.24 3.14
N MET A 20 25.11 -5.68 2.52
CA MET A 20 26.22 -6.44 1.96
C MET A 20 27.36 -6.68 2.96
N SER A 21 28.05 -7.82 2.81
CA SER A 21 29.19 -8.20 3.65
C SER A 21 30.40 -7.26 3.54
N ALA A 22 30.52 -6.55 2.40
CA ALA A 22 31.53 -5.50 2.26
C ALA A 22 31.39 -4.39 3.32
N THR A 23 30.18 -4.17 3.84
CA THR A 23 29.89 -3.16 4.86
C THR A 23 29.67 -3.77 6.25
N LEU A 24 28.93 -4.88 6.34
CA LEU A 24 28.53 -5.52 7.61
C LEU A 24 29.42 -6.71 8.03
N GLY A 25 30.46 -7.05 7.25
CA GLY A 25 31.28 -8.22 7.52
C GLY A 25 30.47 -9.53 7.46
N GLU A 26 30.67 -10.42 8.41
CA GLU A 26 30.01 -11.72 8.47
C GLU A 26 28.47 -11.65 8.60
N ARG A 27 27.94 -10.54 9.10
CA ARG A 27 26.49 -10.34 9.21
C ARG A 27 25.84 -9.93 7.89
N GLY A 28 26.59 -9.36 6.96
CA GLY A 28 26.11 -8.96 5.65
C GLY A 28 26.03 -10.13 4.65
N ILE A 29 25.30 -9.91 3.58
CA ILE A 29 25.16 -10.84 2.45
C ILE A 29 26.34 -10.66 1.51
N SER A 30 27.01 -11.73 1.14
CA SER A 30 28.13 -11.69 0.20
C SER A 30 27.65 -11.70 -1.25
N GLU A 31 28.46 -11.17 -2.18
CA GLU A 31 28.23 -11.27 -3.60
C GLU A 31 28.17 -12.74 -4.07
N GLN A 32 28.87 -13.64 -3.40
CA GLN A 32 28.86 -15.07 -3.67
C GLN A 32 27.51 -15.71 -3.37
N GLU A 33 26.85 -15.31 -2.27
CA GLU A 33 25.49 -15.77 -1.93
C GLU A 33 24.46 -15.26 -2.95
N VAL A 34 24.58 -14.00 -3.35
CA VAL A 34 23.75 -13.46 -4.44
C VAL A 34 23.98 -14.21 -5.73
N ALA A 35 25.25 -14.48 -6.08
CA ALA A 35 25.62 -15.25 -7.27
C ALA A 35 25.12 -16.70 -7.24
N ALA A 36 25.06 -17.33 -6.06
CA ALA A 36 24.54 -18.68 -5.90
C ALA A 36 23.02 -18.77 -6.21
N LEU A 37 22.30 -17.68 -6.12
CA LEU A 37 20.87 -17.60 -6.47
C LEU A 37 20.61 -17.13 -7.92
N ARG A 38 21.66 -16.95 -8.73
CA ARG A 38 21.53 -16.40 -10.08
C ARG A 38 20.48 -17.13 -10.92
N ASP A 39 20.59 -18.46 -11.03
CA ASP A 39 19.67 -19.25 -11.86
C ASP A 39 18.23 -19.23 -11.31
N ALA A 40 18.08 -19.21 -9.99
CA ALA A 40 16.76 -19.10 -9.36
C ALA A 40 16.14 -17.71 -9.58
N ALA A 41 16.92 -16.65 -9.50
CA ALA A 41 16.50 -15.29 -9.75
C ALA A 41 16.12 -15.07 -11.23
N GLU A 42 16.95 -15.56 -12.16
CA GLU A 42 16.65 -15.51 -13.60
C GLU A 42 15.34 -16.25 -13.91
N LYS A 43 15.16 -17.45 -13.33
CA LYS A 43 13.90 -18.20 -13.46
C LYS A 43 12.71 -17.46 -12.87
N ALA A 44 12.86 -16.82 -11.71
CA ALA A 44 11.81 -16.01 -11.11
C ALA A 44 11.39 -14.85 -12.03
N TYR A 45 12.37 -14.14 -12.59
CA TYR A 45 12.14 -13.10 -13.58
C TYR A 45 11.42 -13.64 -14.83
N GLU A 46 11.90 -14.74 -15.41
CA GLU A 46 11.29 -15.34 -16.60
C GLU A 46 9.86 -15.80 -16.37
N ASN A 47 9.57 -16.40 -15.21
CA ASN A 47 8.22 -16.82 -14.85
C ASN A 47 7.25 -15.63 -14.78
N VAL A 48 7.63 -14.55 -14.09
CA VAL A 48 6.81 -13.35 -14.04
C VAL A 48 6.64 -12.75 -15.43
N ARG A 49 7.71 -12.68 -16.22
CA ARG A 49 7.68 -12.14 -17.59
C ARG A 49 6.79 -12.95 -18.52
N ALA A 50 6.89 -14.29 -18.49
CA ALA A 50 6.11 -15.17 -19.35
C ALA A 50 4.60 -15.11 -19.10
N HIS A 51 4.20 -14.75 -17.88
CA HIS A 51 2.80 -14.68 -17.47
C HIS A 51 2.27 -13.25 -17.33
N ARG A 52 3.01 -12.24 -17.79
CA ARG A 52 2.56 -10.84 -17.78
C ARG A 52 1.17 -10.69 -18.40
N GLY A 53 0.31 -9.93 -17.75
CA GLY A 53 -1.05 -9.70 -18.23
C GLY A 53 -1.99 -10.90 -18.14
N GLN A 54 -1.54 -12.05 -17.64
CA GLN A 54 -2.30 -13.29 -17.57
C GLN A 54 -2.61 -13.67 -16.10
N GLY A 55 -3.74 -14.34 -15.90
CA GLY A 55 -4.14 -14.80 -14.57
C GLY A 55 -4.05 -13.67 -13.55
N TRP A 56 -3.43 -13.91 -12.41
CA TRP A 56 -3.25 -12.91 -11.34
C TRP A 56 -2.12 -11.90 -11.59
N LEU A 57 -1.42 -11.99 -12.72
CA LEU A 57 -0.42 -11.01 -13.16
C LEU A 57 -1.01 -9.95 -14.12
N GLY A 58 -2.32 -9.78 -14.17
CA GLY A 58 -2.99 -8.71 -14.94
C GLY A 58 -2.53 -7.30 -14.54
N TRP A 59 -2.13 -7.11 -13.30
CA TRP A 59 -1.62 -5.83 -12.80
C TRP A 59 -0.34 -5.34 -13.50
N THR A 60 0.48 -6.24 -14.04
CA THR A 60 1.74 -5.89 -14.72
C THR A 60 1.53 -5.05 -15.98
N GLU A 61 0.35 -5.12 -16.59
CA GLU A 61 0.00 -4.38 -17.80
C GLU A 61 -0.77 -3.07 -17.54
N LEU A 62 -1.18 -2.81 -16.30
CA LEU A 62 -1.93 -1.60 -15.94
C LEU A 62 -1.24 -0.29 -16.34
N PRO A 63 0.11 -0.17 -16.31
CA PRO A 63 0.78 1.04 -16.77
C PRO A 63 0.61 1.34 -18.28
N TYR A 64 0.12 0.39 -19.09
CA TYR A 64 0.17 0.45 -20.55
C TYR A 64 -1.19 0.38 -21.25
N ASN A 65 -2.20 -0.26 -20.68
CA ASN A 65 -3.39 -0.72 -21.40
C ASN A 65 -4.71 -0.04 -21.00
N GLN A 66 -4.68 1.15 -20.35
CA GLN A 66 -5.87 1.74 -19.74
C GLN A 66 -6.31 3.09 -20.33
N GLU A 67 -5.86 3.49 -21.51
CA GLU A 67 -6.09 4.86 -22.01
C GLU A 67 -7.58 5.26 -22.04
N ALA A 68 -8.46 4.37 -22.51
CA ALA A 68 -9.92 4.64 -22.54
C ALA A 68 -10.52 4.77 -21.13
N VAL A 69 -10.07 3.94 -20.20
CA VAL A 69 -10.51 3.98 -18.80
C VAL A 69 -10.02 5.26 -18.12
N ILE A 70 -8.76 5.64 -18.37
CA ILE A 70 -8.17 6.87 -17.83
C ILE A 70 -8.96 8.10 -18.28
N ALA A 71 -9.29 8.21 -19.57
CA ALA A 71 -10.08 9.32 -20.09
C ALA A 71 -11.47 9.41 -19.44
N ASP A 72 -12.14 8.26 -19.20
CA ASP A 72 -13.43 8.21 -18.50
C ASP A 72 -13.29 8.56 -17.02
N ILE A 73 -12.21 8.10 -16.35
CA ILE A 73 -11.88 8.48 -14.98
C ILE A 73 -11.69 9.99 -14.86
N GLU A 74 -10.86 10.59 -15.71
CA GLU A 74 -10.57 12.03 -15.69
C GLU A 74 -11.82 12.88 -15.90
N LYS A 75 -12.68 12.48 -16.84
CA LYS A 75 -13.97 13.10 -17.09
C LYS A 75 -14.88 13.02 -15.86
N THR A 76 -15.10 11.80 -15.34
CA THR A 76 -15.96 11.58 -14.18
C THR A 76 -15.44 12.28 -12.94
N ALA A 77 -14.13 12.27 -12.70
CA ALA A 77 -13.51 13.00 -11.59
C ALA A 77 -13.72 14.52 -11.70
N ALA A 78 -13.67 15.09 -12.92
CA ALA A 78 -13.98 16.50 -13.14
C ALA A 78 -15.46 16.83 -12.83
N GLU A 79 -16.37 15.94 -13.18
CA GLU A 79 -17.80 16.08 -12.84
C GLU A 79 -18.02 16.01 -11.31
N VAL A 80 -17.39 15.05 -10.62
CA VAL A 80 -17.45 14.93 -9.15
C VAL A 80 -16.91 16.18 -8.47
N ARG A 81 -15.74 16.68 -8.88
CA ARG A 81 -15.15 17.91 -8.31
C ARG A 81 -16.03 19.16 -8.48
N LYS A 82 -16.86 19.19 -9.51
CA LYS A 82 -17.77 20.32 -9.77
C LYS A 82 -19.06 20.23 -8.96
N GLN A 83 -19.52 19.00 -8.64
CA GLN A 83 -20.87 18.77 -8.11
C GLN A 83 -20.89 18.52 -6.61
N PHE A 84 -19.77 18.05 -6.03
CA PHE A 84 -19.74 17.58 -4.65
C PHE A 84 -18.63 18.26 -3.83
N ASP A 85 -18.94 18.57 -2.58
CA ASP A 85 -17.99 19.15 -1.61
C ASP A 85 -17.18 18.08 -0.88
N THR A 86 -17.72 16.86 -0.84
CA THR A 86 -17.11 15.73 -0.15
C THR A 86 -17.15 14.48 -1.03
N PHE A 87 -16.08 13.71 -0.98
CA PHE A 87 -15.96 12.41 -1.64
C PHE A 87 -15.51 11.37 -0.63
N VAL A 88 -16.30 10.31 -0.50
CA VAL A 88 -16.06 9.23 0.46
C VAL A 88 -15.85 7.92 -0.28
N VAL A 89 -14.73 7.26 -0.02
CA VAL A 89 -14.47 5.90 -0.46
C VAL A 89 -15.00 4.93 0.60
N LEU A 90 -15.83 4.00 0.19
CA LEU A 90 -16.29 2.86 0.99
C LEU A 90 -15.58 1.61 0.51
N GLY A 91 -14.55 1.18 1.25
CA GLY A 91 -13.71 0.06 0.84
C GLY A 91 -12.82 -0.40 1.99
N ILE A 92 -12.31 -1.62 1.94
CA ILE A 92 -11.43 -2.18 2.97
C ILE A 92 -10.23 -2.88 2.33
N GLY A 93 -9.12 -2.97 3.05
CA GLY A 93 -7.88 -3.60 2.56
C GLY A 93 -7.38 -2.95 1.28
N GLY A 94 -7.19 -3.73 0.21
CA GLY A 94 -6.71 -3.23 -1.08
C GLY A 94 -7.62 -2.21 -1.76
N SER A 95 -8.89 -2.10 -1.34
CA SER A 95 -9.81 -1.06 -1.83
C SER A 95 -9.70 0.27 -1.09
N ALA A 96 -8.88 0.34 -0.04
CA ALA A 96 -8.73 1.52 0.83
C ALA A 96 -7.27 1.95 0.98
N LEU A 97 -6.34 1.02 1.27
CA LEU A 97 -4.97 1.35 1.66
C LEU A 97 -4.19 2.08 0.56
N GLY A 98 -4.35 1.67 -0.71
CA GLY A 98 -3.75 2.37 -1.84
C GLY A 98 -4.27 3.81 -1.97
N PRO A 99 -5.59 4.04 -2.08
CA PRO A 99 -6.19 5.38 -2.09
C PRO A 99 -5.76 6.28 -0.93
N ILE A 100 -5.68 5.75 0.31
CA ILE A 100 -5.17 6.49 1.48
C ILE A 100 -3.70 6.88 1.27
N ALA A 101 -2.86 5.90 0.88
CA ALA A 101 -1.42 6.11 0.73
C ALA A 101 -1.11 7.15 -0.36
N VAL A 102 -1.77 7.06 -1.50
CA VAL A 102 -1.56 7.97 -2.64
C VAL A 102 -2.06 9.39 -2.33
N GLN A 103 -3.23 9.50 -1.71
CA GLN A 103 -3.78 10.82 -1.32
C GLN A 103 -2.88 11.50 -0.30
N GLN A 104 -2.46 10.81 0.75
CA GLN A 104 -1.56 11.34 1.78
C GLN A 104 -0.19 11.73 1.18
N ALA A 105 0.35 10.90 0.28
CA ALA A 105 1.64 11.16 -0.32
C ALA A 105 1.65 12.42 -1.21
N LEU A 106 0.58 12.64 -1.97
CA LEU A 106 0.60 13.60 -3.08
C LEU A 106 -0.16 14.90 -2.80
N ASN A 107 -1.02 14.93 -1.79
CA ASN A 107 -1.77 16.10 -1.40
C ASN A 107 -1.20 16.79 -0.15
N HIS A 108 -1.87 17.82 0.30
CA HIS A 108 -1.55 18.54 1.53
C HIS A 108 -1.85 17.66 2.75
N LEU A 109 -0.98 17.65 3.77
CA LEU A 109 -1.14 16.79 4.95
C LEU A 109 -2.42 17.09 5.75
N HIS A 110 -2.90 18.33 5.71
CA HIS A 110 -4.17 18.78 6.27
C HIS A 110 -5.18 19.10 5.16
N TYR A 111 -5.35 18.16 4.21
CA TYR A 111 -6.13 18.39 3.00
C TYR A 111 -7.57 18.82 3.28
N ASN A 112 -8.25 18.15 4.19
CA ASN A 112 -9.67 18.40 4.48
C ASN A 112 -9.93 19.71 5.23
N GLU A 113 -8.92 20.23 5.94
CA GLU A 113 -8.97 21.50 6.67
C GLU A 113 -8.72 22.72 5.77
N LEU A 114 -8.18 22.49 4.57
CA LEU A 114 -7.97 23.58 3.62
C LEU A 114 -9.30 24.12 3.10
N PRO A 115 -9.40 25.44 2.83
CA PRO A 115 -10.53 26.02 2.09
C PRO A 115 -10.63 25.39 0.68
N ALA A 116 -11.85 25.32 0.15
CA ALA A 116 -12.13 24.62 -1.10
C ALA A 116 -11.27 25.07 -2.29
N GLU A 117 -10.99 26.38 -2.38
CA GLU A 117 -10.18 26.99 -3.44
C GLU A 117 -8.69 26.60 -3.39
N LYS A 118 -8.21 26.05 -2.26
CA LYS A 118 -6.84 25.58 -2.07
C LYS A 118 -6.70 24.05 -2.18
N ARG A 119 -7.84 23.32 -2.14
CA ARG A 119 -7.83 21.90 -2.38
C ARG A 119 -7.87 21.60 -3.87
N GLY A 120 -7.35 20.58 -4.36
CA GLY A 120 -7.48 20.16 -5.77
C GLY A 120 -8.82 19.47 -6.09
N GLY A 121 -9.69 19.28 -5.08
CA GLY A 121 -10.95 18.58 -5.18
C GLY A 121 -11.80 18.68 -3.91
N PRO A 122 -12.85 17.84 -3.76
CA PRO A 122 -13.69 17.76 -2.57
C PRO A 122 -12.89 17.31 -1.35
N ARG A 123 -13.44 17.49 -0.14
CA ARG A 123 -12.90 16.80 1.05
C ARG A 123 -12.90 15.30 0.81
N PHE A 124 -11.86 14.62 1.28
CA PHE A 124 -11.63 13.22 0.98
C PHE A 124 -11.64 12.38 2.27
N TYR A 125 -12.49 11.37 2.31
CA TYR A 125 -12.54 10.40 3.40
C TYR A 125 -12.50 8.97 2.84
N VAL A 126 -11.91 8.06 3.60
CA VAL A 126 -11.94 6.62 3.30
C VAL A 126 -12.46 5.89 4.53
N GLU A 127 -13.60 5.26 4.39
CA GLU A 127 -14.16 4.39 5.43
C GLU A 127 -13.68 2.95 5.18
N ASP A 128 -12.59 2.61 5.84
CA ASP A 128 -11.90 1.32 5.72
C ASP A 128 -12.13 0.39 6.92
N ASN A 129 -13.05 0.77 7.82
CA ASN A 129 -13.43 -0.02 8.99
C ASN A 129 -14.94 0.10 9.26
N ILE A 130 -15.47 -0.77 10.10
CA ILE A 130 -16.88 -0.81 10.53
C ILE A 130 -17.05 -0.37 12.00
N ASP A 131 -16.14 0.48 12.47
CA ASP A 131 -16.23 1.07 13.80
C ASP A 131 -17.42 2.01 13.87
N PRO A 132 -18.40 1.79 14.79
CA PRO A 132 -19.59 2.61 14.87
C PRO A 132 -19.31 4.05 15.31
N GLU A 133 -18.28 4.29 16.13
CA GLU A 133 -17.89 5.65 16.54
C GLU A 133 -17.32 6.44 15.37
N ARG A 134 -16.47 5.81 14.56
CA ARG A 134 -15.93 6.43 13.34
C ARG A 134 -17.02 6.73 12.32
N MET A 135 -17.97 5.82 12.15
CA MET A 135 -19.12 6.03 11.25
C MET A 135 -19.98 7.21 11.71
N ALA A 136 -20.29 7.30 13.01
CA ALA A 136 -21.03 8.42 13.57
C ALA A 136 -20.26 9.73 13.40
N ALA A 137 -18.97 9.75 13.70
CA ALA A 137 -18.11 10.93 13.53
C ALA A 137 -18.03 11.42 12.07
N LEU A 138 -18.09 10.50 11.10
CA LEU A 138 -18.14 10.91 9.69
C LEU A 138 -19.44 11.68 9.39
N PHE A 139 -20.59 11.21 9.88
CA PHE A 139 -21.88 11.91 9.71
C PHE A 139 -21.89 13.31 10.34
N ASP A 140 -21.11 13.52 11.40
CA ASP A 140 -21.00 14.84 12.05
C ASP A 140 -20.25 15.88 11.20
N VAL A 141 -19.40 15.44 10.28
CA VAL A 141 -18.51 16.34 9.52
C VAL A 141 -18.83 16.43 8.02
N ILE A 142 -19.72 15.59 7.50
CA ILE A 142 -20.15 15.64 6.09
C ILE A 142 -21.60 16.09 5.96
N ASP A 143 -21.92 16.80 4.87
CA ASP A 143 -23.31 16.93 4.41
C ASP A 143 -23.57 15.87 3.34
N VAL A 144 -24.43 14.89 3.64
CA VAL A 144 -24.79 13.79 2.74
C VAL A 144 -25.34 14.32 1.40
N LYS A 145 -25.99 15.50 1.39
CA LYS A 145 -26.57 16.12 0.18
C LYS A 145 -25.52 16.61 -0.80
N THR A 146 -24.30 16.89 -0.32
CA THR A 146 -23.20 17.37 -1.15
C THR A 146 -22.05 16.37 -1.19
N THR A 147 -22.31 15.10 -0.82
CA THR A 147 -21.32 14.03 -0.76
C THR A 147 -21.52 13.04 -1.90
N CYS A 148 -20.43 12.64 -2.55
CA CYS A 148 -20.34 11.51 -3.48
C CYS A 148 -19.66 10.32 -2.80
N PHE A 149 -20.24 9.13 -2.94
CA PHE A 149 -19.71 7.89 -2.36
C PHE A 149 -19.18 6.98 -3.48
N ASN A 150 -17.92 6.56 -3.36
CA ASN A 150 -17.32 5.54 -4.22
C ASN A 150 -17.29 4.20 -3.49
N VAL A 151 -18.16 3.29 -3.88
CA VAL A 151 -18.28 1.95 -3.29
C VAL A 151 -17.33 1.00 -4.02
N ILE A 152 -16.32 0.49 -3.33
CA ILE A 152 -15.26 -0.31 -3.93
C ILE A 152 -15.24 -1.72 -3.33
N THR A 153 -15.63 -2.71 -4.10
CA THR A 153 -15.42 -4.13 -3.79
C THR A 153 -15.41 -4.98 -5.06
N LYS A 154 -14.26 -5.62 -5.36
CA LYS A 154 -14.11 -6.49 -6.54
C LYS A 154 -15.05 -7.69 -6.48
N SER A 155 -15.20 -8.33 -5.32
CA SER A 155 -16.08 -9.49 -5.11
C SER A 155 -17.57 -9.11 -5.15
N GLY A 156 -17.89 -7.83 -4.93
CA GLY A 156 -19.24 -7.32 -4.84
C GLY A 156 -20.06 -7.80 -3.62
N GLY A 157 -19.39 -8.40 -2.62
CA GLY A 157 -20.06 -8.97 -1.45
C GLY A 157 -19.31 -8.84 -0.13
N THR A 158 -18.29 -7.97 -0.05
CA THR A 158 -17.52 -7.72 1.18
C THR A 158 -18.45 -7.12 2.25
N ALA A 159 -18.59 -7.78 3.39
CA ALA A 159 -19.57 -7.42 4.42
C ALA A 159 -19.43 -5.98 4.89
N GLU A 160 -18.21 -5.56 5.15
CA GLU A 160 -17.85 -4.23 5.63
C GLU A 160 -18.30 -3.15 4.64
N THR A 161 -17.91 -3.27 3.38
CA THR A 161 -18.27 -2.32 2.32
C THR A 161 -19.79 -2.32 2.06
N MET A 162 -20.43 -3.49 2.10
CA MET A 162 -21.86 -3.59 1.83
C MET A 162 -22.70 -3.06 3.01
N SER A 163 -22.25 -3.20 4.26
CA SER A 163 -22.91 -2.58 5.41
C SER A 163 -22.85 -1.05 5.34
N GLN A 164 -21.68 -0.51 5.01
CA GLN A 164 -21.51 0.93 4.76
C GLN A 164 -22.40 1.43 3.60
N TYR A 165 -22.43 0.70 2.49
CA TYR A 165 -23.33 0.98 1.37
C TYR A 165 -24.80 1.08 1.80
N LEU A 166 -25.28 0.15 2.63
CA LEU A 166 -26.66 0.17 3.12
C LEU A 166 -26.94 1.40 4.00
N ILE A 167 -26.02 1.74 4.90
CA ILE A 167 -26.13 2.88 5.80
C ILE A 167 -26.20 4.19 4.99
N PHE A 168 -25.26 4.42 4.07
CA PHE A 168 -25.22 5.65 3.29
C PHE A 168 -26.32 5.73 2.25
N THR A 169 -26.76 4.61 1.69
CA THR A 169 -27.91 4.58 0.78
C THR A 169 -29.20 4.99 1.48
N ASP A 170 -29.44 4.51 2.70
CA ASP A 170 -30.60 4.91 3.49
C ASP A 170 -30.55 6.42 3.82
N ALA A 171 -29.37 6.90 4.25
CA ALA A 171 -29.17 8.33 4.52
C ALA A 171 -29.39 9.21 3.27
N LEU A 172 -28.88 8.80 2.11
CA LEU A 172 -29.07 9.50 0.84
C LEU A 172 -30.55 9.54 0.42
N LYS A 173 -31.27 8.42 0.48
CA LYS A 173 -32.69 8.38 0.16
C LYS A 173 -33.52 9.33 1.02
N LYS A 174 -33.18 9.43 2.30
CA LYS A 174 -33.81 10.39 3.23
C LYS A 174 -33.44 11.84 2.93
N ALA A 175 -32.21 12.11 2.49
CA ALA A 175 -31.69 13.46 2.31
C ALA A 175 -32.03 14.06 0.94
N VAL A 176 -31.98 13.28 -0.15
CA VAL A 176 -32.13 13.76 -1.55
C VAL A 176 -33.21 13.03 -2.35
N GLY A 177 -33.95 12.09 -1.74
CA GLY A 177 -35.06 11.39 -2.41
C GLY A 177 -34.60 10.59 -3.63
N ASP A 178 -35.29 10.72 -4.75
CA ASP A 178 -35.06 9.96 -5.98
C ASP A 178 -33.69 10.21 -6.63
N ASP A 179 -33.01 11.29 -6.28
CA ASP A 179 -31.68 11.64 -6.81
C ASP A 179 -30.54 10.87 -6.13
N TRP A 180 -30.81 10.04 -5.13
CA TRP A 180 -29.79 9.34 -4.33
C TRP A 180 -28.77 8.54 -5.17
N ALA A 181 -29.22 7.95 -6.28
CA ALA A 181 -28.35 7.15 -7.14
C ALA A 181 -27.24 7.98 -7.84
N LYS A 182 -27.44 9.28 -8.01
CA LYS A 182 -26.44 10.21 -8.59
C LYS A 182 -25.27 10.46 -7.67
N HIS A 183 -25.41 10.16 -6.38
CA HIS A 183 -24.38 10.29 -5.36
C HIS A 183 -23.49 9.05 -5.22
N ILE A 184 -23.78 7.98 -5.96
CA ILE A 184 -23.05 6.71 -5.85
C ILE A 184 -22.33 6.41 -7.16
N ILE A 185 -21.02 6.13 -7.03
CA ILE A 185 -20.18 5.58 -8.08
C ILE A 185 -19.62 4.26 -7.56
N THR A 186 -19.67 3.21 -8.37
CA THR A 186 -19.18 1.89 -7.95
C THR A 186 -17.92 1.50 -8.69
N THR A 187 -17.01 0.81 -7.99
CA THR A 187 -15.81 0.22 -8.59
C THR A 187 -15.77 -1.26 -8.20
N THR A 188 -16.06 -2.15 -9.16
CA THR A 188 -16.32 -3.58 -8.89
C THR A 188 -15.93 -4.47 -10.06
N GLY A 189 -16.00 -5.79 -9.87
CA GLY A 189 -15.80 -6.75 -10.96
C GLY A 189 -16.90 -6.68 -12.02
N ALA A 190 -16.59 -7.10 -13.26
CA ALA A 190 -17.49 -6.94 -14.41
C ALA A 190 -18.79 -7.73 -14.31
N ASP A 191 -18.73 -9.00 -13.86
CA ASP A 191 -19.82 -9.97 -14.04
C ASP A 191 -20.21 -10.73 -12.76
N ARG A 192 -19.48 -10.54 -11.66
CA ARG A 192 -19.67 -11.34 -10.44
C ARG A 192 -19.96 -10.46 -9.24
N GLY A 193 -20.75 -10.99 -8.33
CA GLY A 193 -21.07 -10.36 -7.05
C GLY A 193 -22.35 -9.52 -7.09
N ASN A 194 -22.73 -9.03 -5.91
CA ASN A 194 -23.99 -8.29 -5.76
C ASN A 194 -23.86 -6.83 -6.16
N LEU A 195 -22.67 -6.21 -5.97
CA LEU A 195 -22.50 -4.79 -6.26
C LEU A 195 -22.70 -4.48 -7.76
N ILE A 196 -22.22 -5.33 -8.67
CA ILE A 196 -22.46 -5.09 -10.11
C ILE A 196 -23.95 -5.25 -10.50
N LYS A 197 -24.71 -6.12 -9.82
CA LYS A 197 -26.15 -6.24 -10.00
C LYS A 197 -26.85 -4.96 -9.54
N LEU A 198 -26.56 -4.52 -8.32
CA LEU A 198 -27.08 -3.26 -7.76
C LEU A 198 -26.72 -2.06 -8.64
N THR A 199 -25.52 -2.05 -9.19
CA THR A 199 -25.05 -1.02 -10.13
C THR A 199 -25.95 -0.95 -11.39
N ARG A 200 -26.24 -2.08 -11.99
CA ARG A 200 -27.08 -2.17 -13.19
C ARG A 200 -28.55 -1.83 -12.89
N GLU A 201 -29.08 -2.33 -11.78
CA GLU A 201 -30.46 -2.09 -11.34
C GLU A 201 -30.74 -0.61 -11.05
N ASN A 202 -29.78 0.08 -10.44
CA ASN A 202 -29.95 1.48 -10.03
C ASN A 202 -29.30 2.49 -10.98
N GLY A 203 -28.64 2.03 -12.05
CA GLY A 203 -28.02 2.88 -13.06
C GLY A 203 -26.82 3.68 -12.55
N PHE A 204 -26.07 3.18 -11.56
CA PHE A 204 -24.89 3.86 -11.05
C PHE A 204 -23.81 4.02 -12.10
N LYS A 205 -23.15 5.18 -12.14
CA LYS A 205 -21.85 5.31 -12.80
C LYS A 205 -20.88 4.30 -12.17
N HIS A 206 -20.09 3.60 -13.00
CA HIS A 206 -19.21 2.58 -12.47
C HIS A 206 -17.92 2.45 -13.26
N PHE A 207 -16.94 1.87 -12.60
CA PHE A 207 -15.66 1.42 -13.15
C PHE A 207 -15.46 -0.07 -12.87
N ILE A 208 -14.81 -0.74 -13.79
CA ILE A 208 -14.54 -2.17 -13.68
C ILE A 208 -13.13 -2.39 -13.15
N VAL A 209 -13.02 -3.23 -12.12
CA VAL A 209 -11.74 -3.77 -11.67
C VAL A 209 -11.33 -4.87 -12.64
N PRO A 210 -10.20 -4.75 -13.35
CA PRO A 210 -9.82 -5.75 -14.34
C PRO A 210 -9.64 -7.15 -13.72
N ASP A 211 -9.99 -8.18 -14.49
CA ASP A 211 -9.64 -9.54 -14.10
C ASP A 211 -8.13 -9.70 -13.97
N GLY A 212 -7.69 -10.57 -13.07
CA GLY A 212 -6.26 -10.78 -12.81
C GLY A 212 -5.58 -9.70 -11.97
N VAL A 213 -6.33 -8.68 -11.48
CA VAL A 213 -5.82 -7.68 -10.55
C VAL A 213 -6.33 -8.00 -9.14
N GLY A 214 -5.43 -8.43 -8.26
CA GLY A 214 -5.71 -8.65 -6.83
C GLY A 214 -5.94 -7.33 -6.09
N GLY A 215 -6.66 -7.34 -4.94
CA GLY A 215 -6.95 -6.13 -4.17
C GLY A 215 -5.70 -5.32 -3.81
N ARG A 216 -4.66 -5.97 -3.30
CA ARG A 216 -3.39 -5.33 -2.91
C ARG A 216 -2.50 -4.88 -4.07
N TYR A 217 -2.83 -5.25 -5.33
CA TYR A 217 -2.19 -4.84 -6.58
C TYR A 217 -3.06 -3.87 -7.41
N SER A 218 -4.10 -3.28 -6.81
CA SER A 218 -5.14 -2.60 -7.58
C SER A 218 -5.01 -1.07 -7.63
N GLU A 219 -3.97 -0.50 -7.04
CA GLU A 219 -3.83 0.96 -7.00
C GLU A 219 -3.69 1.59 -8.40
N MET A 220 -3.03 0.89 -9.32
CA MET A 220 -2.85 1.35 -10.70
C MET A 220 -4.05 1.05 -11.63
N CYS A 221 -5.21 0.63 -11.08
CA CYS A 221 -6.46 0.48 -11.82
C CYS A 221 -7.54 1.43 -11.25
N PRO A 222 -8.80 1.42 -11.73
CA PRO A 222 -9.83 2.34 -11.24
C PRO A 222 -10.03 2.39 -9.71
N VAL A 223 -9.60 1.36 -8.98
CA VAL A 223 -9.66 1.33 -7.50
C VAL A 223 -8.88 2.49 -6.90
N GLY A 224 -7.66 2.73 -7.35
CA GLY A 224 -6.83 3.83 -6.88
C GLY A 224 -6.89 5.06 -7.78
N LEU A 225 -6.90 4.86 -9.11
CA LEU A 225 -6.83 5.96 -10.06
C LEU A 225 -8.04 6.91 -9.98
N PHE A 226 -9.26 6.39 -9.74
CA PHE A 226 -10.44 7.25 -9.67
C PHE A 226 -10.43 8.15 -8.42
N PRO A 227 -10.26 7.63 -7.20
CA PRO A 227 -10.09 8.49 -6.01
C PRO A 227 -8.94 9.49 -6.15
N ALA A 228 -7.80 9.06 -6.70
CA ALA A 228 -6.65 9.94 -6.94
C ALA A 228 -7.01 11.11 -7.88
N ALA A 229 -7.68 10.81 -9.01
CA ALA A 229 -8.13 11.82 -9.96
C ALA A 229 -9.14 12.79 -9.34
N VAL A 230 -10.06 12.30 -8.50
CA VAL A 230 -11.02 13.16 -7.75
C VAL A 230 -10.28 14.12 -6.82
N CYS A 231 -9.18 13.70 -6.20
CA CYS A 231 -8.32 14.53 -5.38
C CYS A 231 -7.36 15.44 -6.18
N GLY A 232 -7.48 15.49 -7.52
CA GLY A 232 -6.66 16.34 -8.37
C GLY A 232 -5.26 15.79 -8.67
N ILE A 233 -4.99 14.54 -8.35
CA ILE A 233 -3.70 13.89 -8.59
C ILE A 233 -3.56 13.52 -10.07
N ASN A 234 -2.36 13.71 -10.63
CA ASN A 234 -2.04 13.35 -12.00
C ASN A 234 -1.83 11.83 -12.14
N ILE A 235 -2.90 11.10 -12.44
CA ILE A 235 -2.90 9.63 -12.57
C ILE A 235 -2.05 9.15 -13.77
N ARG A 236 -1.95 9.95 -14.85
CA ARG A 236 -1.10 9.62 -15.99
C ARG A 236 0.39 9.64 -15.61
N ALA A 237 0.79 10.58 -14.76
CA ALA A 237 2.16 10.63 -14.24
C ALA A 237 2.46 9.44 -13.31
N MET A 238 1.48 8.96 -12.52
CA MET A 238 1.62 7.73 -11.72
C MET A 238 1.89 6.52 -12.61
N LEU A 239 1.04 6.29 -13.60
CA LEU A 239 1.19 5.17 -14.54
C LEU A 239 2.48 5.25 -15.34
N LYS A 240 2.89 6.46 -15.76
CA LYS A 240 4.19 6.69 -16.41
C LYS A 240 5.36 6.33 -15.48
N GLY A 241 5.23 6.64 -14.18
CA GLY A 241 6.20 6.25 -13.17
C GLY A 241 6.30 4.74 -13.03
N ALA A 242 5.18 4.04 -12.92
CA ALA A 242 5.12 2.57 -12.89
C ALA A 242 5.75 1.96 -14.15
N ALA A 243 5.41 2.46 -15.34
CA ALA A 243 6.02 2.02 -16.60
C ALA A 243 7.53 2.27 -16.66
N CYS A 244 8.02 3.36 -16.04
CA CYS A 244 9.45 3.66 -15.94
C CYS A 244 10.16 2.63 -15.07
N MET A 245 9.58 2.26 -13.91
CA MET A 245 10.11 1.22 -13.03
C MET A 245 10.09 -0.15 -13.71
N ASP A 246 8.98 -0.50 -14.37
CA ASP A 246 8.88 -1.73 -15.13
C ASP A 246 10.04 -1.90 -16.14
N LYS A 247 10.32 -0.84 -16.91
CA LYS A 247 11.45 -0.85 -17.88
C LYS A 247 12.81 -1.05 -17.23
N ARG A 248 13.01 -0.49 -16.03
CA ARG A 248 14.27 -0.69 -15.27
C ARG A 248 14.41 -2.10 -14.73
N CYS A 249 13.31 -2.84 -14.61
CA CYS A 249 13.27 -4.20 -14.10
C CYS A 249 13.22 -5.25 -15.23
N GLN A 250 13.51 -4.89 -16.49
CA GLN A 250 13.48 -5.81 -17.64
C GLN A 250 14.81 -6.54 -17.84
N SER A 251 15.38 -7.09 -16.77
CA SER A 251 16.59 -7.92 -16.83
C SER A 251 16.46 -9.09 -15.84
N GLY A 252 16.85 -10.28 -16.26
CA GLY A 252 17.02 -11.43 -15.37
C GLY A 252 18.33 -11.37 -14.55
N ASP A 253 19.22 -10.43 -14.86
CA ASP A 253 20.44 -10.18 -14.09
C ASP A 253 20.08 -9.36 -12.83
N VAL A 254 20.32 -9.94 -11.66
CA VAL A 254 20.04 -9.34 -10.35
C VAL A 254 20.70 -7.96 -10.20
N TRP A 255 21.92 -7.79 -10.75
CA TRP A 255 22.66 -6.52 -10.66
C TRP A 255 22.11 -5.40 -11.55
N GLN A 256 21.21 -5.73 -12.47
CA GLN A 256 20.58 -4.79 -13.40
C GLN A 256 19.09 -4.55 -13.13
N ASN A 257 18.52 -5.34 -12.22
CA ASN A 257 17.09 -5.27 -11.89
C ASN A 257 16.90 -4.99 -10.39
N PRO A 258 16.56 -3.74 -10.01
CA PRO A 258 16.47 -3.37 -8.60
C PRO A 258 15.39 -4.14 -7.82
N ALA A 259 14.28 -4.50 -8.44
CA ALA A 259 13.23 -5.28 -7.77
C ALA A 259 13.64 -6.74 -7.57
N LEU A 260 14.39 -7.30 -8.52
CA LEU A 260 14.92 -8.66 -8.40
C LEU A 260 16.06 -8.72 -7.36
N MET A 261 16.94 -7.69 -7.34
CA MET A 261 17.97 -7.55 -6.30
C MET A 261 17.34 -7.52 -4.91
N GLU A 262 16.33 -6.68 -4.72
CA GLU A 262 15.61 -6.58 -3.45
C GLU A 262 15.01 -7.93 -3.05
N ALA A 263 14.32 -8.63 -3.95
CA ALA A 263 13.74 -9.94 -3.67
C ALA A 263 14.79 -10.97 -3.27
N VAL A 264 15.93 -11.01 -3.97
CA VAL A 264 17.02 -11.94 -3.64
C VAL A 264 17.63 -11.64 -2.28
N LEU A 265 17.83 -10.36 -1.93
CA LEU A 265 18.36 -9.97 -0.63
C LEU A 265 17.39 -10.30 0.50
N GLN A 266 16.09 -10.06 0.32
CA GLN A 266 15.07 -10.40 1.31
C GLN A 266 14.94 -11.93 1.47
N TYR A 267 15.00 -12.68 0.39
CA TYR A 267 15.03 -14.15 0.41
C TYR A 267 16.23 -14.68 1.24
N ILE A 268 17.46 -14.21 0.96
CA ILE A 268 18.67 -14.61 1.72
C ILE A 268 18.54 -14.18 3.19
N ALA A 269 18.04 -12.98 3.45
CA ALA A 269 17.83 -12.48 4.81
C ALA A 269 16.83 -13.39 5.57
N THR A 270 15.73 -13.79 4.92
CA THR A 270 14.74 -14.71 5.51
C THR A 270 15.37 -16.08 5.85
N GLU A 271 16.16 -16.65 4.94
CA GLU A 271 16.89 -17.91 5.20
C GLU A 271 17.89 -17.78 6.37
N ARG A 272 18.35 -16.58 6.68
CA ARG A 272 19.20 -16.25 7.85
C ARG A 272 18.40 -15.91 9.10
N GLY A 273 17.08 -16.04 9.09
CA GLY A 273 16.20 -15.78 10.23
C GLY A 273 15.78 -14.32 10.41
N MET A 274 15.98 -13.45 9.41
CA MET A 274 15.43 -12.09 9.40
C MET A 274 13.93 -12.16 9.07
N ASN A 275 13.11 -12.44 10.09
CA ASN A 275 11.68 -12.71 9.94
C ASN A 275 10.80 -11.45 10.00
N VAL A 276 11.41 -10.27 10.11
CA VAL A 276 10.70 -8.98 10.19
C VAL A 276 11.25 -8.04 9.13
N GLN A 277 10.35 -7.47 8.32
CA GLN A 277 10.64 -6.41 7.35
C GLN A 277 10.02 -5.09 7.84
N ALA A 278 10.85 -4.16 8.31
CA ALA A 278 10.41 -2.86 8.80
C ALA A 278 10.58 -1.79 7.71
N VAL A 279 9.49 -1.14 7.30
CA VAL A 279 9.54 -0.01 6.36
C VAL A 279 9.38 1.30 7.12
N MET A 280 10.38 2.17 6.99
CA MET A 280 10.52 3.41 7.76
C MET A 280 10.71 4.62 6.83
N PRO A 281 9.63 5.22 6.29
CA PRO A 281 9.74 6.46 5.53
C PRO A 281 10.09 7.65 6.42
N TYR A 282 10.99 8.51 5.93
CA TYR A 282 11.38 9.77 6.57
C TYR A 282 10.62 10.95 5.97
N ALA A 283 9.30 10.83 5.94
CA ALA A 283 8.36 11.87 5.54
C ALA A 283 6.94 11.49 5.97
N ASP A 284 6.23 12.40 6.63
CA ASP A 284 4.82 12.18 7.03
C ASP A 284 3.92 11.88 5.85
N SER A 285 4.20 12.48 4.68
CA SER A 285 3.46 12.21 3.45
C SER A 285 3.55 10.75 2.98
N LEU A 286 4.58 10.01 3.40
CA LEU A 286 4.77 8.61 3.03
C LEU A 286 4.34 7.61 4.13
N LYS A 287 3.78 8.10 5.24
CA LYS A 287 3.37 7.25 6.37
C LYS A 287 2.50 6.06 5.92
N TYR A 288 1.44 6.33 5.19
CA TYR A 288 0.52 5.29 4.74
C TYR A 288 1.04 4.43 3.57
N MET A 289 2.16 4.81 2.97
CA MET A 289 2.86 3.94 2.02
C MET A 289 3.42 2.70 2.73
N ALA A 290 3.85 2.84 3.98
CA ALA A 290 4.25 1.70 4.80
C ALA A 290 3.05 0.80 5.19
N ASP A 291 1.86 1.37 5.42
CA ASP A 291 0.64 0.59 5.66
C ASP A 291 0.23 -0.22 4.43
N TRP A 292 0.26 0.38 3.25
CA TRP A 292 -0.01 -0.29 1.98
C TRP A 292 1.01 -1.41 1.71
N PHE A 293 2.30 -1.16 1.95
CA PHE A 293 3.34 -2.16 1.84
C PHE A 293 3.09 -3.35 2.78
N CYS A 294 2.67 -3.11 4.02
CA CYS A 294 2.38 -4.17 4.98
C CYS A 294 1.32 -5.15 4.45
N GLN A 295 0.25 -4.66 3.82
CA GLN A 295 -0.73 -5.56 3.20
C GLN A 295 -0.13 -6.30 2.00
N LEU A 296 0.54 -5.58 1.10
CA LEU A 296 1.16 -6.16 -0.09
C LEU A 296 2.07 -7.33 0.29
N TRP A 297 2.96 -7.12 1.26
CA TRP A 297 3.96 -8.09 1.70
C TRP A 297 3.35 -9.26 2.46
N ALA A 298 2.56 -8.98 3.50
CA ALA A 298 2.01 -10.01 4.39
C ALA A 298 1.07 -10.97 3.66
N GLU A 299 0.07 -10.45 2.92
CA GLU A 299 -0.89 -11.30 2.22
C GLU A 299 -0.27 -12.08 1.06
N SER A 300 0.77 -11.52 0.42
CA SER A 300 1.42 -12.18 -0.70
C SER A 300 2.36 -13.29 -0.26
N LEU A 301 3.19 -13.03 0.75
CA LEU A 301 4.29 -13.92 1.12
C LEU A 301 3.98 -14.84 2.30
N GLY A 302 3.01 -14.49 3.16
CA GLY A 302 2.57 -15.36 4.26
C GLY A 302 1.81 -16.56 3.75
N LYS A 303 2.50 -17.71 3.58
CA LYS A 303 1.91 -18.94 3.05
C LYS A 303 2.33 -20.16 3.86
N ASN A 304 1.40 -21.10 4.01
CA ASN A 304 1.62 -22.37 4.71
C ASN A 304 2.02 -23.53 3.79
N VAL A 305 1.84 -23.36 2.47
CA VAL A 305 2.15 -24.39 1.48
C VAL A 305 2.80 -23.75 0.25
N THR A 306 3.72 -24.51 -0.37
CA THR A 306 4.30 -24.19 -1.67
C THR A 306 3.31 -24.46 -2.81
N ARG A 307 3.63 -24.06 -4.07
CA ARG A 307 2.80 -24.33 -5.26
C ARG A 307 2.59 -25.82 -5.51
N ASP A 308 3.54 -26.66 -5.12
CA ASP A 308 3.45 -28.12 -5.21
C ASP A 308 2.85 -28.78 -3.95
N GLY A 309 2.26 -27.99 -3.06
CA GLY A 309 1.47 -28.48 -1.92
C GLY A 309 2.28 -28.92 -0.71
N LYS A 310 3.59 -28.67 -0.67
CA LYS A 310 4.43 -29.00 0.49
C LYS A 310 4.27 -27.96 1.60
N PRO A 311 4.22 -28.37 2.88
CA PRO A 311 4.24 -27.42 3.99
C PRO A 311 5.50 -26.54 3.97
N CYS A 312 5.35 -25.22 4.17
CA CYS A 312 6.48 -24.30 4.21
C CYS A 312 6.39 -23.28 5.36
N ASN A 313 5.23 -22.67 5.64
CA ASN A 313 5.03 -21.62 6.66
C ASN A 313 6.05 -20.47 6.52
N VAL A 314 6.09 -19.88 5.34
CA VAL A 314 7.02 -18.79 4.98
C VAL A 314 6.37 -17.42 5.02
N GLY A 315 7.19 -16.38 4.95
CA GLY A 315 6.83 -14.97 4.88
C GLY A 315 7.33 -14.18 6.08
N GLN A 316 7.97 -13.04 5.79
CA GLN A 316 8.36 -12.10 6.84
C GLN A 316 7.14 -11.35 7.39
N THR A 317 7.16 -11.00 8.67
CA THR A 317 6.21 -10.08 9.28
C THR A 317 6.57 -8.64 8.90
N PRO A 318 5.78 -7.96 8.05
CA PRO A 318 6.05 -6.57 7.78
C PRO A 318 5.64 -5.70 8.96
N THR A 319 6.46 -4.70 9.27
CA THR A 319 6.15 -3.67 10.25
C THR A 319 6.32 -2.28 9.65
N LYS A 320 5.61 -1.33 10.20
CA LYS A 320 5.67 0.06 9.79
C LYS A 320 6.29 0.91 10.90
N ALA A 321 7.13 1.85 10.50
CA ALA A 321 7.69 2.88 11.33
C ALA A 321 7.66 4.22 10.58
N LEU A 322 7.85 5.31 11.28
CA LEU A 322 7.93 6.65 10.70
C LEU A 322 9.18 7.38 11.24
N GLY A 323 10.09 7.73 10.38
CA GLY A 323 11.17 8.65 10.74
C GLY A 323 10.67 10.12 10.76
N VAL A 324 10.93 10.91 11.78
CA VAL A 324 11.78 10.67 12.95
C VAL A 324 11.01 10.05 14.15
N THR A 325 9.69 10.11 14.09
CA THR A 325 8.77 9.75 15.19
C THR A 325 9.15 8.43 15.88
N ASP A 326 9.37 7.38 15.10
CA ASP A 326 9.60 6.04 15.63
C ASP A 326 11.07 5.76 16.00
N GLN A 327 11.97 6.71 15.81
CA GLN A 327 13.26 6.68 16.50
C GLN A 327 13.06 6.78 18.03
N HIS A 328 12.01 7.48 18.46
CA HIS A 328 11.66 7.66 19.87
C HIS A 328 10.74 6.55 20.43
N SER A 329 10.43 5.52 19.64
CA SER A 329 9.57 4.42 20.07
C SER A 329 10.12 3.02 19.73
N GLN A 330 10.72 2.83 18.55
CA GLN A 330 11.09 1.51 18.03
C GLN A 330 12.59 1.30 17.84
N LEU A 331 13.39 2.36 17.71
CA LEU A 331 14.81 2.26 17.37
C LEU A 331 15.61 1.47 18.42
N GLN A 332 15.26 1.56 19.70
CA GLN A 332 15.88 0.74 20.76
C GLN A 332 15.79 -0.74 20.44
N LEU A 333 14.61 -1.21 20.01
CA LEU A 333 14.39 -2.60 19.61
C LEU A 333 15.19 -2.95 18.35
N TYR A 334 15.30 -2.01 17.41
CA TYR A 334 16.01 -2.25 16.14
C TYR A 334 17.51 -2.37 16.34
N THR A 335 18.08 -1.62 17.27
CA THR A 335 19.52 -1.63 17.54
C THR A 335 19.95 -2.73 18.52
N GLU A 336 19.23 -2.93 19.63
CA GLU A 336 19.64 -3.82 20.71
C GLU A 336 18.79 -5.09 20.86
N GLY A 337 17.63 -5.15 20.19
CA GLY A 337 16.74 -6.31 20.24
C GLY A 337 17.24 -7.52 19.44
N PRO A 338 16.40 -8.54 19.24
CA PRO A 338 16.75 -9.72 18.45
C PRO A 338 17.26 -9.37 17.06
N TYR A 339 18.24 -10.15 16.58
CA TYR A 339 18.78 -10.04 15.21
C TYR A 339 17.90 -10.80 14.24
N ASP A 340 16.75 -10.24 13.92
CA ASP A 340 15.66 -10.87 13.16
C ASP A 340 14.98 -9.91 12.16
N LYS A 341 15.60 -8.75 11.90
CA LYS A 341 14.96 -7.66 11.14
C LYS A 341 15.84 -7.14 10.02
N VAL A 342 15.17 -6.79 8.89
CA VAL A 342 15.70 -5.87 7.88
C VAL A 342 14.95 -4.55 7.99
N ILE A 343 15.66 -3.43 7.98
CA ILE A 343 15.07 -2.08 8.05
C ILE A 343 15.23 -1.39 6.70
N THR A 344 14.11 -1.12 6.03
CA THR A 344 14.07 -0.38 4.76
C THR A 344 13.67 1.07 5.04
N MET A 345 14.63 1.97 4.99
CA MET A 345 14.38 3.41 5.08
C MET A 345 13.95 3.97 3.72
N ILE A 346 12.98 4.90 3.73
CA ILE A 346 12.61 5.65 2.52
C ILE A 346 13.00 7.11 2.72
N LYS A 347 14.01 7.53 1.98
CA LYS A 347 14.56 8.90 1.97
C LYS A 347 13.86 9.75 0.93
N VAL A 348 13.60 11.03 1.26
CA VAL A 348 13.16 12.06 0.31
C VAL A 348 14.32 13.03 0.04
N GLY A 349 14.75 13.12 -1.22
CA GLY A 349 15.86 13.98 -1.63
C GLY A 349 15.50 15.48 -1.59
N ALA A 350 14.30 15.83 -2.06
CA ALA A 350 13.80 17.20 -2.03
C ALA A 350 12.35 17.22 -1.53
N PHE A 351 12.11 17.88 -0.41
CA PHE A 351 10.77 18.13 0.13
C PHE A 351 10.06 19.24 -0.65
N ARG A 352 8.74 19.25 -0.63
CA ARG A 352 7.91 20.29 -1.27
C ARG A 352 8.00 21.66 -0.59
N SER A 353 8.47 21.69 0.67
CA SER A 353 8.59 22.90 1.48
C SER A 353 9.92 22.90 2.22
N THR A 354 10.43 24.09 2.52
CA THR A 354 11.57 24.31 3.40
C THR A 354 11.11 25.14 4.58
N VAL A 355 11.47 24.71 5.79
CA VAL A 355 11.15 25.43 7.03
C VAL A 355 12.45 25.73 7.76
N GLU A 356 12.74 27.01 7.94
CA GLU A 356 13.92 27.49 8.65
C GLU A 356 13.67 27.44 10.16
N ILE A 357 14.70 27.10 10.90
CA ILE A 357 14.74 27.15 12.38
C ILE A 357 15.35 28.52 12.75
N PRO A 358 14.60 29.42 13.38
CA PRO A 358 15.12 30.73 13.75
C PRO A 358 16.22 30.61 14.82
N HIS A 359 17.13 31.58 14.84
CA HIS A 359 18.08 31.72 15.95
C HIS A 359 17.37 32.08 17.25
N GLY A 360 17.86 31.59 18.37
CA GLY A 360 17.31 31.85 19.71
C GLY A 360 17.91 30.95 20.77
N CYS A 361 17.59 31.22 22.03
CA CYS A 361 18.10 30.48 23.20
C CYS A 361 19.62 30.38 23.23
N GLU A 362 20.32 31.48 22.96
CA GLU A 362 21.78 31.53 22.78
C GLU A 362 22.56 31.09 24.04
N GLU A 363 21.93 31.17 25.20
CA GLU A 363 22.45 30.69 26.49
C GLU A 363 22.45 29.16 26.64
N PHE A 364 21.70 28.45 25.76
CA PHE A 364 21.58 26.98 25.78
C PHE A 364 22.24 26.39 24.53
N HIS A 365 23.51 26.05 24.58
CA HIS A 365 24.25 25.52 23.42
C HIS A 365 23.61 24.32 22.75
N ASP A 366 22.98 23.43 23.52
CA ASP A 366 22.28 22.23 23.02
C ASP A 366 20.98 22.55 22.24
N VAL A 367 20.55 23.80 22.27
CA VAL A 367 19.41 24.30 21.50
C VAL A 367 19.83 25.28 20.41
N ALA A 368 20.70 26.21 20.77
CA ALA A 368 21.14 27.32 19.93
C ALA A 368 21.79 26.84 18.60
N PHE A 369 22.48 25.68 18.62
CA PHE A 369 23.14 25.12 17.42
C PHE A 369 22.15 24.77 16.28
N LEU A 370 20.83 24.62 16.58
CA LEU A 370 19.78 24.38 15.59
C LEU A 370 19.46 25.65 14.79
N GLY A 371 19.68 26.82 15.34
CA GLY A 371 19.41 28.10 14.69
C GLY A 371 20.14 28.26 13.37
N GLY A 372 19.45 28.78 12.37
CA GLY A 372 19.97 28.95 11.01
C GLY A 372 19.99 27.67 10.17
N LYS A 373 19.55 26.55 10.69
CA LYS A 373 19.32 25.30 9.95
C LYS A 373 17.88 25.20 9.48
N THR A 374 17.57 24.17 8.71
CA THR A 374 16.20 23.87 8.28
C THR A 374 15.71 22.54 8.84
N LEU A 375 14.40 22.36 8.99
CA LEU A 375 13.81 21.07 9.31
C LEU A 375 14.19 19.99 8.28
N ASN A 376 14.39 20.39 7.01
CA ASN A 376 14.86 19.50 5.95
C ASN A 376 16.26 18.93 6.23
N GLN A 377 17.17 19.78 6.74
CA GLN A 377 18.51 19.35 7.19
C GLN A 377 18.43 18.47 8.43
N LEU A 378 17.57 18.82 9.38
CA LEU A 378 17.43 18.07 10.63
C LEU A 378 16.89 16.66 10.37
N ILE A 379 15.82 16.50 9.61
CA ILE A 379 15.24 15.16 9.32
C ILE A 379 16.23 14.26 8.57
N GLU A 380 17.05 14.83 7.66
CA GLU A 380 18.09 14.07 6.96
C GLU A 380 19.25 13.70 7.90
N ALA A 381 19.65 14.58 8.80
CA ALA A 381 20.66 14.29 9.81
C ALA A 381 20.21 13.17 10.77
N GLU A 382 18.95 13.19 11.19
CA GLU A 382 18.34 12.16 12.04
C GLU A 382 18.29 10.79 11.31
N ARG A 383 17.95 10.79 10.01
CA ARG A 383 17.98 9.58 9.19
C ARG A 383 19.40 9.02 9.11
N GLN A 384 20.41 9.86 8.81
CA GLN A 384 21.81 9.44 8.73
C GLN A 384 22.32 8.93 10.08
N GLY A 385 21.93 9.58 11.17
CA GLY A 385 22.22 9.12 12.52
C GLY A 385 21.66 7.74 12.83
N THR A 386 20.42 7.49 12.43
CA THR A 386 19.77 6.18 12.56
C THR A 386 20.46 5.12 11.70
N GLU A 387 20.74 5.44 10.44
CA GLU A 387 21.47 4.55 9.53
C GLU A 387 22.82 4.16 10.08
N TYR A 388 23.57 5.13 10.61
CA TYR A 388 24.86 4.89 11.27
C TYR A 388 24.72 4.04 12.55
N ALA A 389 23.71 4.28 13.38
CA ALA A 389 23.46 3.49 14.59
C ALA A 389 23.15 2.02 14.26
N LEU A 390 22.33 1.78 13.24
CA LEU A 390 22.02 0.43 12.74
C LEU A 390 23.29 -0.25 12.20
N LEU A 391 24.07 0.45 11.39
CA LEU A 391 25.34 -0.06 10.87
C LEU A 391 26.31 -0.43 12.01
N LYS A 392 26.50 0.45 12.99
CA LYS A 392 27.37 0.20 14.15
C LYS A 392 26.89 -0.98 14.99
N ALA A 393 25.59 -1.20 15.08
CA ALA A 393 24.99 -2.36 15.74
C ALA A 393 25.02 -3.64 14.85
N GLY A 394 25.54 -3.56 13.64
CA GLY A 394 25.62 -4.68 12.68
C GLY A 394 24.24 -5.13 12.21
N ARG A 395 23.27 -4.22 12.07
CA ARG A 395 21.89 -4.50 11.64
C ARG A 395 21.76 -4.33 10.14
N MET A 396 21.10 -5.28 9.48
CA MET A 396 20.79 -5.16 8.07
C MET A 396 19.81 -4.02 7.83
N SER A 397 20.20 -3.09 6.97
CA SER A 397 19.34 -1.98 6.55
C SER A 397 19.62 -1.57 5.12
N GLN A 398 18.67 -0.93 4.48
CA GLN A 398 18.76 -0.41 3.12
C GLN A 398 18.00 0.90 2.99
N THR A 399 18.28 1.65 1.94
CA THR A 399 17.65 2.95 1.72
C THR A 399 17.09 3.07 0.30
N ILE A 400 15.77 3.31 0.21
CA ILE A 400 15.13 3.70 -1.05
C ILE A 400 15.08 5.23 -1.07
N THR A 401 15.74 5.85 -2.05
CA THR A 401 15.74 7.29 -2.21
C THR A 401 14.74 7.73 -3.27
N LEU A 402 13.73 8.51 -2.87
CA LEU A 402 12.87 9.26 -3.80
C LEU A 402 13.53 10.62 -4.02
N PRO A 403 13.88 11.01 -5.26
CA PRO A 403 14.40 12.35 -5.54
C PRO A 403 13.49 13.46 -5.03
N CYS A 404 12.19 13.29 -5.16
CA CYS A 404 11.11 14.08 -4.57
C CYS A 404 9.83 13.25 -4.53
N VAL A 405 8.84 13.68 -3.74
CA VAL A 405 7.52 13.03 -3.68
C VAL A 405 6.61 13.67 -4.74
N ASN A 406 6.36 12.95 -5.82
CA ASN A 406 5.41 13.31 -6.88
C ASN A 406 4.72 12.05 -7.44
N ALA A 407 3.71 12.24 -8.29
CA ALA A 407 2.94 11.12 -8.84
C ALA A 407 3.82 10.09 -9.57
N GLY A 408 4.85 10.53 -10.30
CA GLY A 408 5.76 9.64 -11.02
C GLY A 408 6.66 8.82 -10.10
N THR A 409 7.19 9.42 -9.02
CA THR A 409 8.04 8.68 -8.05
C THR A 409 7.22 7.73 -7.17
N ILE A 410 5.98 8.10 -6.83
CA ILE A 410 5.05 7.20 -6.12
C ILE A 410 4.67 6.02 -7.02
N GLY A 411 4.36 6.25 -8.30
CA GLY A 411 4.12 5.17 -9.25
C GLY A 411 5.32 4.21 -9.39
N GLN A 412 6.55 4.74 -9.41
CA GLN A 412 7.75 3.90 -9.41
C GLN A 412 7.87 3.07 -8.12
N LEU A 413 7.67 3.69 -6.95
CA LEU A 413 7.82 3.03 -5.66
C LEU A 413 6.81 1.88 -5.49
N MET A 414 5.55 2.11 -5.84
CA MET A 414 4.52 1.09 -5.73
C MET A 414 4.81 -0.09 -6.67
N TYR A 415 5.12 0.19 -7.93
CA TYR A 415 5.43 -0.85 -8.91
C TYR A 415 6.71 -1.62 -8.56
N PHE A 416 7.71 -0.95 -7.98
CA PHE A 416 8.91 -1.58 -7.43
C PHE A 416 8.55 -2.62 -6.36
N PHE A 417 7.74 -2.27 -5.37
CA PHE A 417 7.34 -3.20 -4.33
C PHE A 417 6.44 -4.32 -4.85
N GLU A 418 5.56 -4.05 -5.82
CA GLU A 418 4.73 -5.07 -6.48
C GLU A 418 5.59 -6.13 -7.20
N LEU A 419 6.59 -5.68 -7.97
CA LEU A 419 7.53 -6.60 -8.65
C LEU A 419 8.41 -7.36 -7.67
N THR A 420 8.97 -6.69 -6.66
CA THR A 420 9.78 -7.33 -5.61
C THR A 420 9.00 -8.45 -4.95
N THR A 421 7.75 -8.18 -4.57
CA THR A 421 6.86 -9.17 -3.93
C THR A 421 6.57 -10.35 -4.87
N ALA A 422 6.37 -10.09 -6.16
CA ALA A 422 6.16 -11.14 -7.14
C ALA A 422 7.39 -12.02 -7.31
N TYR A 423 8.57 -11.43 -7.42
CA TYR A 423 9.83 -12.20 -7.56
C TYR A 423 10.14 -13.00 -6.29
N GLU A 424 9.92 -12.44 -5.11
CA GLU A 424 10.12 -13.19 -3.86
C GLU A 424 9.16 -14.35 -3.73
N GLY A 425 7.89 -14.18 -4.15
CA GLY A 425 6.94 -15.29 -4.23
C GLY A 425 7.39 -16.43 -5.17
N GLU A 426 8.08 -16.10 -6.27
CA GLU A 426 8.72 -17.10 -7.15
C GLU A 426 9.88 -17.80 -6.45
N LEU A 427 10.78 -17.07 -5.79
CA LEU A 427 11.91 -17.63 -5.04
C LEU A 427 11.46 -18.56 -3.91
N LEU A 428 10.40 -18.20 -3.19
CA LEU A 428 9.78 -19.01 -2.14
C LEU A 428 8.93 -20.18 -2.69
N ASN A 429 8.75 -20.27 -3.99
CA ASN A 429 7.89 -21.25 -4.67
C ASN A 429 6.44 -21.25 -4.13
N ILE A 430 5.87 -20.08 -3.89
CA ILE A 430 4.51 -19.91 -3.35
C ILE A 430 3.59 -19.18 -4.34
N ASP A 431 2.27 -19.33 -4.18
CA ASP A 431 1.29 -18.48 -4.87
C ASP A 431 1.15 -17.15 -4.12
N ALA A 432 1.87 -16.13 -4.58
CA ALA A 432 1.87 -14.79 -3.98
C ALA A 432 0.57 -14.00 -4.22
N PHE A 433 -0.37 -14.51 -5.02
CA PHE A 433 -1.54 -13.74 -5.47
C PHE A 433 -2.86 -14.18 -4.84
N ASN A 434 -2.91 -15.34 -4.18
CA ASN A 434 -4.05 -15.80 -3.39
C ASN A 434 -3.93 -15.39 -1.91
N GLN A 435 -5.00 -15.59 -1.13
CA GLN A 435 -5.02 -15.35 0.32
C GLN A 435 -6.00 -16.31 1.04
N PRO A 436 -5.75 -17.64 1.02
CA PRO A 436 -6.67 -18.61 1.60
C PRO A 436 -6.83 -18.45 3.12
N GLY A 437 -5.82 -17.95 3.83
CA GLY A 437 -5.81 -17.80 5.28
C GLY A 437 -6.89 -16.88 5.85
N VAL A 438 -7.48 -15.97 5.05
CA VAL A 438 -8.54 -15.06 5.51
C VAL A 438 -9.95 -15.61 5.32
N GLU A 439 -10.13 -16.71 4.57
CA GLU A 439 -11.47 -17.21 4.23
C GLU A 439 -12.17 -17.83 5.43
N GLU A 440 -11.44 -18.49 6.32
CA GLU A 440 -11.98 -19.11 7.52
C GLU A 440 -12.65 -18.07 8.44
N SER A 441 -11.97 -16.95 8.71
CA SER A 441 -12.53 -15.89 9.56
C SER A 441 -13.78 -15.25 8.94
N LYS A 442 -13.78 -15.04 7.62
CA LYS A 442 -14.96 -14.51 6.91
C LYS A 442 -16.16 -15.44 7.04
N VAL A 443 -15.97 -16.75 6.78
CA VAL A 443 -17.04 -17.73 6.89
C VAL A 443 -17.59 -17.80 8.31
N ALA A 444 -16.70 -17.80 9.31
CA ALA A 444 -17.08 -17.79 10.72
C ALA A 444 -17.87 -16.53 11.11
N SER A 445 -17.44 -15.34 10.65
CA SER A 445 -18.14 -14.07 10.91
C SER A 445 -19.55 -14.07 10.33
N TYR A 446 -19.73 -14.53 9.09
CA TYR A 446 -21.07 -14.66 8.48
C TYR A 446 -21.96 -15.66 9.22
N ALA A 447 -21.37 -16.75 9.73
CA ALA A 447 -22.09 -17.73 10.56
C ALA A 447 -22.56 -17.11 11.89
N VAL A 448 -21.71 -16.35 12.58
CA VAL A 448 -22.05 -15.64 13.83
C VAL A 448 -23.15 -14.60 13.60
N LEU A 449 -23.13 -13.91 12.45
CA LEU A 449 -24.16 -12.94 12.06
C LEU A 449 -25.48 -13.61 11.63
N GLY A 450 -25.59 -14.93 11.64
CA GLY A 450 -26.83 -15.65 11.35
C GLY A 450 -27.15 -15.75 9.87
N ASN A 451 -26.16 -15.77 8.98
CA ASN A 451 -26.38 -16.03 7.57
C ASN A 451 -26.89 -17.46 7.36
N GLU A 452 -28.08 -17.60 6.73
CA GLU A 452 -28.80 -18.88 6.62
C GLU A 452 -28.31 -19.81 5.51
N ALA A 453 -27.36 -19.39 4.66
CA ALA A 453 -26.84 -20.26 3.62
C ALA A 453 -26.15 -21.51 4.25
N GLU A 454 -26.28 -22.65 3.60
CA GLU A 454 -25.88 -23.97 4.10
C GLU A 454 -24.43 -23.98 4.66
N LYS A 455 -23.50 -23.40 3.93
CA LYS A 455 -22.08 -23.33 4.36
C LYS A 455 -21.88 -22.57 5.68
N TYR A 456 -22.69 -21.55 5.96
CA TYR A 456 -22.58 -20.76 7.19
C TYR A 456 -23.30 -21.45 8.37
N ARG A 457 -24.41 -22.14 8.11
CA ARG A 457 -25.05 -22.99 9.13
C ARG A 457 -24.13 -24.13 9.55
N ALA A 458 -23.50 -24.83 8.60
CA ALA A 458 -22.51 -25.85 8.88
C ALA A 458 -21.35 -25.32 9.73
N LYS A 459 -20.85 -24.10 9.41
CA LYS A 459 -19.80 -23.45 10.21
C LYS A 459 -20.29 -23.10 11.61
N GLN A 460 -21.51 -22.64 11.78
CA GLN A 460 -22.10 -22.36 13.10
C GLN A 460 -22.17 -23.61 13.97
N GLU A 461 -22.58 -24.75 13.39
CA GLU A 461 -22.59 -26.04 14.07
C GLU A 461 -21.19 -26.52 14.45
N GLU A 462 -20.19 -26.30 13.59
CA GLU A 462 -18.78 -26.58 13.86
C GLU A 462 -18.27 -25.72 15.02
N MET A 463 -18.52 -24.41 14.99
CA MET A 463 -18.12 -23.48 16.06
C MET A 463 -18.77 -23.78 17.41
N ALA A 464 -20.00 -24.32 17.43
CA ALA A 464 -20.68 -24.76 18.66
C ALA A 464 -19.98 -25.94 19.32
N LYS A 465 -19.22 -26.74 18.58
CA LYS A 465 -18.45 -27.89 19.10
C LYS A 465 -17.06 -27.50 19.63
N ARG A 466 -16.69 -26.23 19.58
CA ARG A 466 -15.40 -25.75 20.12
C ARG A 466 -15.31 -26.09 21.64
N PRO A 467 -14.09 -26.32 22.16
CA PRO A 467 -13.88 -26.52 23.58
C PRO A 467 -14.43 -25.33 24.39
N ALA A 468 -15.06 -25.65 25.54
CA ALA A 468 -15.51 -24.63 26.47
C ALA A 468 -14.32 -23.84 27.02
N LEU A 469 -14.46 -22.51 27.07
CA LEU A 469 -13.48 -21.65 27.71
C LEU A 469 -13.57 -21.80 29.23
N SER A 470 -12.44 -21.75 29.91
CA SER A 470 -12.38 -21.84 31.37
C SER A 470 -12.30 -20.44 31.97
N ASP A 471 -13.22 -20.16 32.92
CA ASP A 471 -13.21 -18.90 33.68
C ASP A 471 -11.92 -18.71 34.49
N LYS A 472 -11.18 -19.81 34.76
CA LYS A 472 -9.88 -19.77 35.43
C LYS A 472 -8.83 -18.88 34.69
N TYR A 473 -9.00 -18.68 33.39
CA TYR A 473 -8.08 -17.89 32.56
C TYR A 473 -8.65 -16.53 32.18
N ILE A 474 -9.72 -16.08 32.83
CA ILE A 474 -10.29 -14.74 32.72
C ILE A 474 -9.83 -13.94 33.95
N PHE A 475 -8.99 -12.94 33.74
CA PHE A 475 -8.42 -12.13 34.81
C PHE A 475 -9.00 -10.73 34.80
#